data_56715f5626328f35126b0d9f6e984d5b
#
_entry.id   56715f5626328f35126b0d9f6e984d5b
#
_cell.length_a   1.000
_cell.length_b   1.000
_cell.length_c   1.000
_cell.angle_alpha   90.00
_cell.angle_beta   90.00
_cell.angle_gamma   90.00
#
_symmetry.space_group_name_H-M   'P 1'
#
loop_
_entity.id
_entity.type
_entity.pdbx_description
1 polymer ?
#
loop_
_entity_poly.entity_id
_entity_poly.type
_entity_poly.pdbx_seq_one_letter_code
_entity_poly.pdbx_strand_id
1 'polypeptide(L)'
;MLFRSELGAAHNATPLAGWLETTYSYLATTKASQYTSARRARKITPRNSPYLVVYPFVKTRPWYALPFEQRQAAMDEHVRIGAEFASIHNHTTYSFGIDDQEFMTVFECEEPADFMHLMLTLRETEASSYTERDTPIFVGQLLDIRACLDALDGASARVEA
;
A
#
# COMPACT_ATOMS: atom_id res chain seq x y z
N MET A 1 -19.30 5.28 -0.47
CA MET A 1 -20.00 5.02 0.83
C MET A 1 -20.69 3.67 0.91
N LEU A 2 -21.11 3.11 -0.20
CA LEU A 2 -21.71 1.76 -0.28
C LEU A 2 -20.73 0.63 0.09
N PHE A 3 -19.46 0.75 -0.25
CA PHE A 3 -18.46 -0.32 -0.03
C PHE A 3 -18.23 -0.71 1.44
N ARG A 4 -18.16 0.24 2.37
CA ARG A 4 -17.96 -0.09 3.79
C ARG A 4 -19.19 -0.79 4.38
N SER A 5 -20.39 -0.40 3.97
CA SER A 5 -21.62 -1.03 4.41
C SER A 5 -21.81 -2.43 3.82
N GLU A 6 -21.43 -2.63 2.56
CA GLU A 6 -21.48 -3.94 1.90
C GLU A 6 -20.45 -4.92 2.50
N LEU A 7 -19.20 -4.47 2.73
CA LEU A 7 -18.18 -5.27 3.41
C LEU A 7 -18.57 -5.59 4.85
N GLY A 8 -19.13 -4.63 5.59
CA GLY A 8 -19.64 -4.84 6.93
C GLY A 8 -20.80 -5.84 6.96
N ALA A 9 -21.73 -5.75 6.01
CA ALA A 9 -22.83 -6.69 5.88
C ALA A 9 -22.32 -8.09 5.53
N ALA A 10 -21.36 -8.21 4.60
CA ALA A 10 -20.75 -9.47 4.23
C ALA A 10 -20.00 -10.10 5.41
N HIS A 11 -19.22 -9.30 6.16
CA HIS A 11 -18.56 -9.75 7.39
C HIS A 11 -19.55 -10.28 8.42
N ASN A 12 -20.61 -9.52 8.71
CA ASN A 12 -21.63 -9.90 9.70
C ASN A 12 -22.46 -11.14 9.29
N ALA A 13 -22.48 -11.45 8.00
CA ALA A 13 -23.14 -12.65 7.48
C ALA A 13 -22.27 -13.92 7.57
N THR A 14 -21.00 -13.79 7.95
CA THR A 14 -20.09 -14.94 8.05
C THR A 14 -20.25 -15.66 9.41
N PRO A 15 -20.03 -16.99 9.49
CA PRO A 15 -19.98 -17.71 10.77
C PRO A 15 -18.86 -17.20 11.70
N LEU A 16 -17.90 -16.44 11.17
CA LEU A 16 -16.75 -15.92 11.90
C LEU A 16 -17.02 -14.55 12.53
N ALA A 17 -18.17 -13.91 12.28
CA ALA A 17 -18.46 -12.54 12.73
C ALA A 17 -18.34 -12.38 14.27
N GLY A 18 -18.65 -13.42 15.05
CA GLY A 18 -18.47 -13.39 16.51
C GLY A 18 -17.03 -13.54 17.01
N TRP A 19 -16.08 -13.82 16.10
CA TRP A 19 -14.68 -14.10 16.41
C TRP A 19 -13.72 -13.08 15.82
N LEU A 20 -14.20 -12.23 14.89
CA LEU A 20 -13.41 -11.27 14.14
C LEU A 20 -13.88 -9.85 14.45
N GLU A 21 -12.92 -8.96 14.72
CA GLU A 21 -13.13 -7.54 14.85
C GLU A 21 -12.42 -6.80 13.71
N THR A 22 -13.14 -5.88 13.05
CA THR A 22 -12.51 -5.02 12.04
C THR A 22 -11.75 -3.91 12.73
N THR A 23 -10.42 -3.99 12.73
CA THR A 23 -9.55 -2.96 13.34
C THR A 23 -9.32 -1.79 12.41
N TYR A 24 -9.09 -2.04 11.11
CA TYR A 24 -8.84 -1.01 10.11
C TYR A 24 -9.68 -1.26 8.85
N SER A 25 -10.19 -0.17 8.27
CA SER A 25 -10.89 -0.19 7.00
C SER A 25 -10.54 1.08 6.23
N TYR A 26 -9.90 0.94 5.08
CA TYR A 26 -9.47 2.05 4.23
C TYR A 26 -10.24 2.08 2.92
N LEU A 27 -10.58 3.29 2.47
CA LEU A 27 -11.25 3.53 1.20
C LEU A 27 -10.33 4.33 0.29
N ALA A 28 -10.09 3.83 -0.91
CA ALA A 28 -9.29 4.50 -1.92
C ALA A 28 -9.78 4.18 -3.34
N THR A 29 -9.44 5.03 -4.29
CA THR A 29 -9.77 4.83 -5.70
C THR A 29 -8.56 5.06 -6.60
N THR A 30 -8.59 4.53 -7.81
CA THR A 30 -7.56 4.81 -8.80
C THR A 30 -7.77 6.18 -9.44
N LYS A 31 -6.68 6.90 -9.69
CA LYS A 31 -6.67 8.20 -10.35
C LYS A 31 -5.40 8.33 -11.18
N ALA A 32 -5.44 9.10 -12.26
CA ALA A 32 -4.23 9.49 -12.97
C ALA A 32 -3.35 10.36 -12.06
N SER A 33 -2.06 10.00 -11.97
CA SER A 33 -1.10 10.82 -11.23
C SER A 33 -0.86 12.15 -11.96
N GLN A 34 -0.79 13.24 -11.20
CA GLN A 34 -0.44 14.56 -11.75
C GLN A 34 1.04 14.69 -12.10
N TYR A 35 1.87 13.76 -11.61
CA TYR A 35 3.33 13.74 -11.80
C TYR A 35 3.78 12.82 -12.94
N THR A 36 2.87 12.23 -13.67
CA THR A 36 3.19 11.37 -14.82
C THR A 36 2.45 11.84 -16.07
N SER A 37 2.99 11.54 -17.24
CA SER A 37 2.33 11.81 -18.52
C SER A 37 1.07 10.97 -18.78
N ALA A 38 0.77 10.01 -17.92
CA ALA A 38 -0.40 9.14 -18.04
C ALA A 38 -1.70 9.94 -17.81
N ARG A 39 -2.50 10.08 -18.86
CA ARG A 39 -3.79 10.80 -18.79
C ARG A 39 -4.93 9.99 -18.17
N ARG A 40 -4.72 8.70 -17.88
CA ARG A 40 -5.73 7.79 -17.32
C ARG A 40 -5.20 7.15 -16.03
N ALA A 41 -6.13 6.87 -15.12
CA ALA A 41 -5.84 6.05 -13.96
C ALA A 41 -5.26 4.69 -14.41
N ARG A 42 -4.21 4.25 -13.72
CA ARG A 42 -3.71 2.88 -13.91
C ARG A 42 -4.74 1.90 -13.38
N LYS A 43 -5.02 0.86 -14.16
CA LYS A 43 -5.75 -0.30 -13.64
C LYS A 43 -4.84 -1.04 -12.66
N ILE A 44 -5.37 -1.40 -11.50
CA ILE A 44 -4.68 -2.31 -10.58
C ILE A 44 -4.64 -3.68 -11.25
N THR A 45 -3.45 -4.22 -11.42
CA THR A 45 -3.23 -5.54 -12.01
C THR A 45 -2.25 -6.29 -11.11
N PRO A 46 -2.76 -7.13 -10.18
CA PRO A 46 -1.93 -7.93 -9.30
C PRO A 46 -0.97 -8.83 -10.08
N ARG A 47 0.24 -8.99 -9.56
CA ARG A 47 1.26 -9.91 -10.10
C ARG A 47 1.31 -11.23 -9.34
N ASN A 48 0.61 -11.30 -8.20
CA ASN A 48 0.62 -12.44 -7.28
C ASN A 48 2.03 -12.75 -6.76
N SER A 49 2.81 -11.71 -6.49
CA SER A 49 4.09 -11.87 -5.79
C SER A 49 3.88 -12.43 -4.38
N PRO A 50 4.87 -13.15 -3.81
CA PRO A 50 4.73 -13.83 -2.52
C PRO A 50 4.37 -12.91 -1.37
N TYR A 51 4.77 -11.63 -1.40
CA TYR A 51 4.55 -10.70 -0.31
C TYR A 51 3.82 -9.44 -0.77
N LEU A 52 2.98 -8.95 0.14
CA LEU A 52 2.22 -7.71 -0.01
C LEU A 52 2.53 -6.80 1.18
N VAL A 53 2.85 -5.53 0.91
CA VAL A 53 3.00 -4.48 1.93
C VAL A 53 1.98 -3.39 1.67
N VAL A 54 1.17 -3.06 2.69
CA VAL A 54 0.06 -2.09 2.57
C VAL A 54 0.13 -1.10 3.72
N TYR A 55 0.02 0.19 3.41
CA TYR A 55 -0.08 1.23 4.43
C TYR A 55 -0.79 2.49 3.93
N PRO A 56 -1.49 3.22 4.83
CA PRO A 56 -1.97 4.56 4.54
C PRO A 56 -0.80 5.53 4.46
N PHE A 57 -0.94 6.57 3.62
CA PHE A 57 0.11 7.54 3.45
C PHE A 57 -0.48 8.96 3.42
N VAL A 58 0.19 9.88 4.11
CA VAL A 58 -0.17 11.30 4.18
C VAL A 58 1.06 12.16 4.00
N LYS A 59 0.95 13.19 3.17
CA LYS A 59 1.95 14.23 3.00
C LYS A 59 1.73 15.38 3.97
N THR A 60 2.82 16.07 4.35
CA THR A 60 2.74 17.29 5.14
C THR A 60 2.06 18.43 4.39
N ARG A 61 1.45 19.37 5.09
CA ARG A 61 0.86 20.58 4.46
C ARG A 61 1.88 21.41 3.67
N PRO A 62 3.14 21.59 4.12
CA PRO A 62 4.18 22.26 3.34
C PRO A 62 4.42 21.66 1.95
N TRP A 63 4.24 20.33 1.76
CA TRP A 63 4.32 19.70 0.44
C TRP A 63 3.37 20.38 -0.56
N TYR A 64 2.13 20.62 -0.17
CA TYR A 64 1.11 21.21 -1.05
C TYR A 64 1.31 22.71 -1.26
N ALA A 65 2.07 23.37 -0.38
CA ALA A 65 2.42 24.78 -0.52
C ALA A 65 3.60 25.01 -1.48
N LEU A 66 4.38 23.98 -1.80
CA LEU A 66 5.44 24.06 -2.79
C LEU A 66 4.89 24.38 -4.20
N PRO A 67 5.62 25.18 -5.02
CA PRO A 67 5.35 25.28 -6.44
C PRO A 67 5.30 23.90 -7.11
N PHE A 68 4.45 23.77 -8.14
CA PHE A 68 4.26 22.48 -8.81
C PHE A 68 5.58 21.92 -9.37
N GLU A 69 6.44 22.78 -9.94
CA GLU A 69 7.72 22.40 -10.53
C GLU A 69 8.67 21.77 -9.49
N GLN A 70 8.67 22.26 -8.26
CA GLN A 70 9.48 21.68 -7.19
C GLN A 70 8.94 20.31 -6.77
N ARG A 71 7.61 20.17 -6.64
CA ARG A 71 6.98 18.87 -6.36
C ARG A 71 7.23 17.88 -7.50
N GLN A 72 7.20 18.35 -8.75
CA GLN A 72 7.48 17.52 -9.91
C GLN A 72 8.92 16.99 -9.87
N ALA A 73 9.91 17.89 -9.63
CA ALA A 73 11.33 17.50 -9.56
C ALA A 73 11.58 16.45 -8.46
N ALA A 74 11.04 16.68 -7.26
CA ALA A 74 11.14 15.72 -6.14
C ALA A 74 10.48 14.39 -6.45
N MET A 75 9.34 14.40 -7.17
CA MET A 75 8.66 13.16 -7.59
C MET A 75 9.36 12.46 -8.75
N ASP A 76 10.01 13.18 -9.65
CA ASP A 76 10.80 12.59 -10.72
C ASP A 76 12.00 11.82 -10.16
N GLU A 77 12.69 12.36 -9.15
CA GLU A 77 13.74 11.65 -8.40
C GLU A 77 13.19 10.39 -7.73
N HIS A 78 12.10 10.53 -6.99
CA HIS A 78 11.44 9.43 -6.28
C HIS A 78 11.03 8.29 -7.23
N VAL A 79 10.45 8.63 -8.38
CA VAL A 79 10.03 7.65 -9.41
C VAL A 79 11.24 7.00 -10.06
N ARG A 80 12.29 7.76 -10.36
CA ARG A 80 13.53 7.23 -10.92
C ARG A 80 14.16 6.19 -9.99
N ILE A 81 14.29 6.50 -8.72
CA ILE A 81 14.83 5.57 -7.71
C ILE A 81 13.93 4.35 -7.59
N GLY A 82 12.62 4.52 -7.48
CA GLY A 82 11.68 3.41 -7.41
C GLY A 82 11.76 2.46 -8.61
N ALA A 83 12.09 2.98 -9.80
CA ALA A 83 12.24 2.19 -11.02
C ALA A 83 13.49 1.27 -11.03
N GLU A 84 14.46 1.52 -10.14
CA GLU A 84 15.65 0.66 -9.99
C GLU A 84 15.31 -0.68 -9.29
N PHE A 85 14.16 -0.75 -8.62
CA PHE A 85 13.68 -1.92 -7.88
C PHE A 85 12.64 -2.71 -8.68
N ALA A 86 13.07 -3.39 -9.74
CA ALA A 86 12.19 -4.09 -10.67
C ALA A 86 11.41 -5.27 -10.04
N SER A 87 11.88 -5.83 -8.92
CA SER A 87 11.22 -6.88 -8.14
C SER A 87 10.02 -6.36 -7.35
N ILE A 88 9.83 -5.03 -7.25
CA ILE A 88 8.76 -4.41 -6.48
C ILE A 88 7.73 -3.77 -7.41
N HIS A 89 6.47 -4.09 -7.20
CA HIS A 89 5.36 -3.54 -7.97
C HIS A 89 4.45 -2.68 -7.11
N ASN A 90 4.33 -1.40 -7.47
CA ASN A 90 3.58 -0.40 -6.71
C ASN A 90 2.18 -0.18 -7.30
N HIS A 91 1.15 -0.19 -6.43
CA HIS A 91 -0.24 0.15 -6.71
C HIS A 91 -0.71 1.28 -5.79
N THR A 92 -0.23 2.50 -6.00
CA THR A 92 -0.71 3.66 -5.22
C THR A 92 -2.11 4.06 -5.64
N THR A 93 -3.01 4.20 -4.68
CA THR A 93 -4.38 4.68 -4.84
C THR A 93 -4.63 5.94 -4.01
N TYR A 94 -5.74 6.63 -4.26
CA TYR A 94 -6.01 7.98 -3.76
C TYR A 94 -7.25 7.98 -2.88
N SER A 95 -7.19 8.69 -1.75
CA SER A 95 -8.27 8.76 -0.75
C SER A 95 -8.68 10.20 -0.39
N PHE A 96 -8.13 11.21 -1.06
CA PHE A 96 -8.41 12.62 -0.74
C PHE A 96 -9.90 12.92 -0.65
N GLY A 97 -10.34 13.34 0.55
CA GLY A 97 -11.73 13.73 0.82
C GLY A 97 -12.74 12.57 0.90
N ILE A 98 -12.28 11.31 0.79
CA ILE A 98 -13.14 10.13 0.91
C ILE A 98 -12.76 9.21 2.07
N ASP A 99 -11.57 9.41 2.65
CA ASP A 99 -11.09 8.73 3.86
C ASP A 99 -10.08 9.63 4.61
N ASP A 100 -9.57 9.16 5.77
CA ASP A 100 -8.71 9.93 6.66
C ASP A 100 -7.26 10.08 6.15
N GLN A 101 -6.80 9.15 5.32
CA GLN A 101 -5.51 9.22 4.64
C GLN A 101 -5.66 9.89 3.26
N GLU A 102 -4.53 10.28 2.65
CA GLU A 102 -4.50 10.85 1.31
C GLU A 102 -4.29 9.79 0.23
N PHE A 103 -3.53 8.74 0.59
CA PHE A 103 -3.21 7.63 -0.30
C PHE A 103 -3.29 6.29 0.45
N MET A 104 -3.56 5.23 -0.30
CA MET A 104 -3.20 3.87 0.09
C MET A 104 -2.10 3.39 -0.83
N THR A 105 -0.98 3.04 -0.24
CA THR A 105 0.16 2.45 -0.94
C THR A 105 0.13 0.94 -0.75
N VAL A 106 0.22 0.23 -1.86
CA VAL A 106 0.22 -1.23 -1.91
C VAL A 106 1.40 -1.67 -2.75
N PHE A 107 2.26 -2.48 -2.19
CA PHE A 107 3.42 -3.02 -2.88
C PHE A 107 3.38 -4.53 -2.89
N GLU A 108 3.61 -5.10 -4.05
CA GLU A 108 3.92 -6.52 -4.20
C GLU A 108 5.43 -6.68 -4.35
N CYS A 109 6.04 -7.64 -3.67
CA CYS A 109 7.47 -7.93 -3.77
C CYS A 109 7.76 -9.43 -3.66
N GLU A 110 8.89 -9.84 -4.23
CA GLU A 110 9.36 -11.22 -4.13
C GLU A 110 9.96 -11.51 -2.76
N GLU A 111 10.70 -10.53 -2.20
CA GLU A 111 11.37 -10.63 -0.91
C GLU A 111 11.12 -9.37 -0.07
N PRO A 112 10.77 -9.47 1.22
CA PRO A 112 10.61 -8.31 2.10
C PRO A 112 11.89 -7.48 2.25
N ALA A 113 13.07 -8.09 2.10
CA ALA A 113 14.35 -7.41 2.17
C ALA A 113 14.52 -6.41 1.02
N ASP A 114 14.03 -6.70 -0.19
CA ASP A 114 14.04 -5.78 -1.31
C ASP A 114 13.19 -4.54 -1.01
N PHE A 115 11.99 -4.76 -0.45
CA PHE A 115 11.12 -3.67 -0.05
C PHE A 115 11.75 -2.80 1.03
N MET A 116 12.41 -3.40 2.02
CA MET A 116 13.14 -2.66 3.06
C MET A 116 14.25 -1.81 2.44
N HIS A 117 15.00 -2.34 1.48
CA HIS A 117 16.06 -1.61 0.76
C HIS A 117 15.49 -0.45 -0.04
N LEU A 118 14.40 -0.66 -0.79
CA LEU A 118 13.66 0.43 -1.46
C LEU A 118 13.30 1.54 -0.47
N MET A 119 12.72 1.19 0.67
CA MET A 119 12.28 2.18 1.66
C MET A 119 13.45 2.95 2.27
N LEU A 120 14.57 2.29 2.56
CA LEU A 120 15.79 2.97 3.02
C LEU A 120 16.28 4.01 1.99
N THR A 121 16.37 3.60 0.72
CA THR A 121 16.82 4.50 -0.36
C THR A 121 15.84 5.66 -0.58
N LEU A 122 14.53 5.40 -0.55
CA LEU A 122 13.52 6.45 -0.71
C LEU A 122 13.48 7.43 0.46
N ARG A 123 13.85 7.01 1.68
CA ARG A 123 13.93 7.92 2.85
C ARG A 123 14.95 9.03 2.67
N GLU A 124 15.96 8.86 1.82
CA GLU A 124 17.00 9.85 1.53
C GLU A 124 16.53 10.90 0.50
N THR A 125 15.38 10.70 -0.16
CA THR A 125 14.87 11.62 -1.19
C THR A 125 14.18 12.85 -0.59
N GLU A 126 14.19 13.97 -1.34
CA GLU A 126 13.49 15.19 -0.95
C GLU A 126 11.98 14.92 -0.77
N ALA A 127 11.35 14.15 -1.65
CA ALA A 127 9.94 13.81 -1.55
C ALA A 127 9.58 13.14 -0.22
N SER A 128 10.50 12.35 0.36
CA SER A 128 10.29 11.64 1.61
C SER A 128 10.27 12.57 2.83
N SER A 129 11.01 13.68 2.80
CA SER A 129 11.04 14.68 3.88
C SER A 129 9.67 15.31 4.16
N TYR A 130 8.74 15.22 3.21
CA TYR A 130 7.37 15.71 3.32
C TYR A 130 6.37 14.62 3.69
N THR A 131 6.81 13.50 4.24
CA THR A 131 5.90 12.45 4.76
C THR A 131 5.46 12.82 6.16
N GLU A 132 4.15 12.94 6.38
CA GLU A 132 3.55 13.16 7.69
C GLU A 132 3.27 11.83 8.40
N ARG A 133 2.71 10.86 7.65
CA ARG A 133 2.34 9.56 8.19
C ARG A 133 2.38 8.49 7.11
N ASP A 134 2.94 7.35 7.46
CA ASP A 134 3.01 6.15 6.64
C ASP A 134 2.77 4.88 7.49
N THR A 135 1.93 4.99 8.50
CA THR A 135 1.59 3.91 9.44
C THR A 135 0.08 3.82 9.67
N PRO A 136 -0.46 2.65 10.11
CA PRO A 136 0.23 1.36 10.35
C PRO A 136 0.65 0.68 9.04
N ILE A 137 1.71 -0.14 9.11
CA ILE A 137 2.18 -0.95 7.98
C ILE A 137 1.71 -2.39 8.18
N PHE A 138 1.09 -2.95 7.14
CA PHE A 138 0.67 -4.34 7.10
C PHE A 138 1.53 -5.09 6.10
N VAL A 139 2.08 -6.22 6.54
CA VAL A 139 2.82 -7.15 5.68
C VAL A 139 2.07 -8.47 5.65
N GLY A 140 1.77 -8.96 4.45
CA GLY A 140 1.08 -10.22 4.25
C GLY A 140 1.86 -11.13 3.29
N GLN A 141 1.67 -12.42 3.45
CA GLN A 141 2.13 -13.45 2.53
C GLN A 141 0.97 -13.97 1.69
N LEU A 142 1.19 -14.19 0.41
CA LEU A 142 0.20 -14.79 -0.48
C LEU A 142 0.14 -16.29 -0.21
N LEU A 143 -0.97 -16.74 0.34
CA LEU A 143 -1.25 -18.14 0.63
C LEU A 143 -2.65 -18.50 0.12
N ASP A 144 -2.89 -19.76 -0.20
CA ASP A 144 -4.25 -20.24 -0.32
C ASP A 144 -4.94 -20.29 1.06
N ILE A 145 -6.26 -20.39 1.07
CA ILE A 145 -7.04 -20.29 2.31
C ILE A 145 -6.71 -21.42 3.30
N ARG A 146 -6.37 -22.60 2.81
CA ARG A 146 -5.99 -23.73 3.67
C ARG A 146 -4.64 -23.50 4.31
N ALA A 147 -3.65 -23.08 3.52
CA ALA A 147 -2.34 -22.71 4.02
C ALA A 147 -2.40 -21.55 5.03
N CYS A 148 -3.30 -20.57 4.84
CA CYS A 148 -3.55 -19.53 5.83
C CYS A 148 -4.05 -20.11 7.17
N LEU A 149 -5.00 -21.05 7.14
CA LEU A 149 -5.51 -21.68 8.36
C LEU A 149 -4.44 -22.53 9.05
N ASP A 150 -3.67 -23.30 8.28
CA ASP A 150 -2.58 -24.14 8.80
C ASP A 150 -1.48 -23.25 9.44
N ALA A 151 -1.22 -22.06 8.86
CA ALA A 151 -0.28 -21.09 9.42
C ALA A 151 -0.76 -20.52 10.77
N LEU A 152 -2.06 -20.32 10.97
CA LEU A 152 -2.63 -19.88 12.25
C LEU A 152 -2.44 -20.92 13.36
N ASP A 153 -2.50 -22.21 13.03
CA ASP A 153 -2.22 -23.31 13.96
C ASP A 153 -0.72 -23.52 14.24
N GLY A 154 0.15 -22.73 13.63
CA GLY A 154 1.61 -22.85 13.74
C GLY A 154 2.18 -24.05 12.99
N ALA A 155 1.40 -24.72 12.17
CA ALA A 155 1.85 -25.90 11.40
C ALA A 155 2.89 -25.54 10.33
N SER A 156 2.79 -24.34 9.75
CA SER A 156 3.73 -23.84 8.74
C SER A 156 5.02 -23.21 9.34
N ALA A 157 5.07 -23.00 10.65
CA ALA A 157 6.27 -22.49 11.32
C ALA A 157 7.40 -23.55 11.46
N ARG A 158 7.17 -24.77 11.01
CA ARG A 158 8.19 -25.82 10.92
C ARG A 158 8.89 -25.75 9.57
N VAL A 159 9.52 -24.60 9.26
CA VAL A 159 10.57 -24.58 8.24
C VAL A 159 11.74 -25.33 8.84
N GLU A 160 12.10 -26.45 8.24
CA GLU A 160 13.27 -27.23 8.61
C GLU A 160 14.50 -26.31 8.63
N ALA A 161 15.20 -26.30 9.74
CA ALA A 161 16.46 -25.58 9.95
C ALA A 161 17.60 -26.29 9.23
#